data_effb41b8fca3a697c7c4f39bb42ed8e7
#
_entry.id   effb41b8fca3a697c7c4f39bb42ed8e7
#
_cell.length_a   1.000
_cell.length_b   1.000
_cell.length_c   1.000
_cell.angle_alpha   90.00
_cell.angle_beta   90.00
_cell.angle_gamma   90.00
#
_symmetry.space_group_name_H-M   'P 1'
#
loop_
_entity.id
_entity.type
_entity.pdbx_description
1 polymer ?
#
loop_
_entity_poly.entity_id
_entity_poly.type
_entity_poly.pdbx_seq_one_letter_code
_entity_poly.pdbx_strand_id
1 'polypeptide(L)' 'MTVSAEKRAYRSIINLIISGQFRPGDFLLETEIAEKLGMSRTPVGKALTMLVSEGFLNKMPKKG' A
#
# COMPACT_ATOMS: atom_id res chain seq x y z
N MET A 1 -0.51 4.96 22.89
CA MET A 1 -1.30 4.02 22.12
C MET A 1 -0.59 3.56 20.88
N THR A 2 -0.64 2.30 20.63
CA THR A 2 0.06 1.73 19.49
C THR A 2 -0.84 1.68 18.28
N VAL A 3 -0.36 2.22 17.19
CA VAL A 3 -1.07 2.14 15.92
C VAL A 3 -0.78 0.76 15.33
N SER A 4 -1.80 0.09 14.83
CA SER A 4 -1.60 -1.24 14.25
C SER A 4 -0.68 -1.14 13.04
N ALA A 5 0.01 -2.23 12.73
CA ALA A 5 0.90 -2.25 11.58
C ALA A 5 0.13 -1.99 10.30
N GLU A 6 -1.10 -2.47 10.23
CA GLU A 6 -1.96 -2.24 9.08
C GLU A 6 -2.23 -0.75 8.87
N LYS A 7 -2.53 -0.04 9.94
CA LYS A 7 -2.78 1.40 9.85
C LYS A 7 -1.51 2.16 9.52
N ARG A 8 -0.40 1.73 10.06
CA ARG A 8 0.88 2.36 9.75
C ARG A 8 1.21 2.21 8.27
N ALA A 9 0.99 1.00 7.74
CA ALA A 9 1.21 0.77 6.33
C ALA A 9 0.29 1.64 5.49
N TYR A 10 -0.97 1.72 5.87
CA TYR A 10 -1.95 2.53 5.16
C TYR A 10 -1.48 3.99 5.09
N ARG A 11 -1.11 4.55 6.22
CA ARG A 11 -0.65 5.95 6.26
C ARG A 11 0.61 6.17 5.46
N SER A 12 1.53 5.23 5.55
CA SER A 12 2.78 5.36 4.82
C SER A 12 2.55 5.33 3.32
N ILE A 13 1.66 4.45 2.87
CA ILE A 13 1.36 4.37 1.45
C ILE A 13 0.65 5.64 0.98
N ILE A 14 -0.27 6.15 1.78
CA ILE A 14 -0.94 7.41 1.46
C ILE A 14 0.09 8.54 1.30
N ASN A 15 1.05 8.59 2.20
CA ASN A 15 2.09 9.61 2.12
C ASN A 15 2.92 9.47 0.85
N LEU A 16 3.18 8.24 0.42
CA LEU A 16 3.91 8.03 -0.82
C LEU A 16 3.12 8.51 -2.03
N ILE A 17 1.81 8.35 -1.98
CA ILE A 17 0.95 8.84 -3.05
C ILE A 17 0.92 10.37 -3.05
N ILE A 18 0.75 10.96 -1.89
CA ILE A 18 0.70 12.42 -1.78
C ILE A 18 2.00 13.06 -2.22
N SER A 19 3.11 12.44 -1.87
CA SER A 19 4.42 13.00 -2.22
C SER A 19 4.78 12.78 -3.69
N GLY A 20 3.97 12.03 -4.43
CA GLY A 20 4.20 11.83 -5.84
C GLY A 20 5.09 10.64 -6.17
N GLN A 21 5.53 9.89 -5.19
CA GLN A 21 6.34 8.71 -5.46
C GLN A 21 5.53 7.60 -6.09
N PHE A 22 4.26 7.51 -5.73
CA PHE A 22 3.32 6.61 -6.39
C PHE A 22 2.19 7.46 -6.94
N ARG A 23 1.65 7.07 -8.07
CA ARG A 23 0.54 7.77 -8.68
C ARG A 23 -0.71 6.91 -8.60
N PRO A 24 -1.89 7.53 -8.50
CA PRO A 24 -3.12 6.75 -8.63
C PRO A 24 -3.08 6.01 -9.95
N GLY A 25 -3.35 4.74 -9.91
CA GLY A 25 -3.32 3.91 -11.10
C GLY A 25 -2.04 3.14 -11.33
N ASP A 26 -0.99 3.46 -10.59
CA ASP A 26 0.24 2.68 -10.71
C ASP A 26 0.01 1.26 -10.21
N PHE A 27 0.74 0.33 -10.79
CA PHE A 27 0.74 -1.03 -10.29
C PHE A 27 1.77 -1.13 -9.19
N LEU A 28 1.30 -1.45 -7.99
CA LEU A 28 2.17 -1.53 -6.83
C LEU A 28 2.30 -2.97 -6.40
N LEU A 29 3.53 -3.43 -6.30
CA LEU A 29 3.80 -4.77 -5.82
C LEU A 29 3.89 -4.75 -4.31
N GLU A 30 3.15 -5.64 -3.67
CA GLU A 30 3.10 -5.75 -2.23
C GLU A 30 4.49 -5.92 -1.65
N THR A 31 5.31 -6.78 -2.28
CA THR A 31 6.65 -7.03 -1.78
C THR A 31 7.53 -5.80 -1.85
N GLU A 32 7.42 -5.05 -2.93
CA GLU A 32 8.25 -3.84 -3.09
C GLU A 32 7.88 -2.80 -2.06
N ILE A 33 6.59 -2.64 -1.81
CA ILE A 33 6.14 -1.67 -0.84
C ILE A 33 6.54 -2.10 0.57
N ALA A 34 6.41 -3.37 0.87
CA ALA A 34 6.80 -3.88 2.17
C ALA A 34 8.27 -3.63 2.43
N GLU A 35 9.11 -3.85 1.43
CA GLU A 35 10.53 -3.57 1.55
C GLU A 35 10.79 -2.08 1.76
N LYS A 36 10.12 -1.27 0.99
CA LYS A 36 10.31 0.17 1.07
C LYS A 36 9.91 0.71 2.45
N LEU A 37 8.89 0.14 3.04
CA LEU A 37 8.41 0.58 4.34
C LEU A 37 9.10 -0.14 5.49
N GLY A 38 9.85 -1.19 5.20
CA GLY A 38 10.46 -1.99 6.25
C GLY A 38 9.44 -2.75 7.08
N MET A 39 8.36 -3.19 6.44
CA MET A 39 7.27 -3.86 7.13
C MET A 39 7.00 -5.22 6.52
N SER A 40 6.28 -6.06 7.26
CA SER A 40 5.88 -7.35 6.74
C SER A 40 4.85 -7.18 5.63
N ARG A 41 4.72 -8.21 4.82
CA ARG A 41 3.79 -8.17 3.69
C ARG A 41 2.33 -8.19 4.13
N THR A 42 2.02 -8.87 5.21
CA THR A 42 0.63 -9.02 5.64
C THR A 42 -0.05 -7.68 5.92
N PRO A 43 0.49 -6.80 6.79
CA PRO A 43 -0.16 -5.52 7.01
C PRO A 43 -0.15 -4.64 5.77
N VAL A 44 0.90 -4.75 4.96
CA VAL A 44 0.98 -3.97 3.73
C VAL A 44 -0.10 -4.42 2.74
N GLY A 45 -0.28 -5.73 2.62
CA GLY A 45 -1.31 -6.25 1.73
C GLY A 45 -2.70 -5.82 2.13
N LYS A 46 -2.98 -5.82 3.43
CA LYS A 46 -4.28 -5.38 3.90
C LYS A 46 -4.50 -3.90 3.65
N ALA A 47 -3.46 -3.10 3.85
CA ALA A 47 -3.55 -1.67 3.59
C ALA A 47 -3.77 -1.40 2.11
N LEU A 48 -3.09 -2.13 1.24
CA LEU A 48 -3.27 -1.97 -0.19
C LEU A 48 -4.68 -2.33 -0.61
N THR A 49 -5.23 -3.40 -0.04
CA THR A 49 -6.60 -3.80 -0.35
C THR A 49 -7.58 -2.69 0.02
N MET A 50 -7.38 -2.07 1.17
CA MET A 50 -8.23 -0.98 1.59
C MET A 50 -8.12 0.20 0.63
N LEU A 51 -6.91 0.54 0.23
CA LEU A 51 -6.70 1.67 -0.67
C LEU A 51 -7.31 1.42 -2.04
N VAL A 52 -7.24 0.20 -2.51
CA VAL A 52 -7.88 -0.16 -3.78
C VAL A 52 -9.38 -0.02 -3.66
N SER A 53 -9.95 -0.50 -2.57
CA SER A 53 -11.41 -0.42 -2.39
C SER A 53 -11.88 1.01 -2.24
N GLU A 54 -11.02 1.91 -1.79
CA GLU A 54 -11.35 3.32 -1.65
C GLU A 54 -11.07 4.13 -2.91
N GLY A 55 -10.51 3.50 -3.92
CA GLY A 55 -10.29 4.17 -5.19
C GLY A 55 -8.96 4.89 -5.31
N PHE A 56 -8.08 4.77 -4.33
CA PHE A 56 -6.78 5.42 -4.40
C PHE A 56 -5.80 4.71 -5.30
N LEU A 57 -5.94 3.40 -5.43
CA LEU A 57 -5.02 2.60 -6.22
C LEU A 57 -5.79 1.62 -7.07
N ASN A 58 -5.17 1.18 -8.14
CA ASN A 58 -5.73 0.12 -8.97
C ASN A 58 -5.24 -1.22 -8.46
N LYS A 59 -6.11 -2.20 -8.55
CA LYS A 59 -5.72 -3.54 -8.18
C LYS A 59 -4.76 -4.10 -9.20
N MET A 60 -3.71 -4.74 -8.73
CA MET A 60 -2.78 -5.39 -9.62
C MET A 60 -3.48 -6.46 -10.43
N PRO A 61 -3.25 -6.51 -11.73
CA PRO A 61 -3.83 -7.58 -12.52
C PRO A 61 -3.20 -8.90 -12.11
N LYS A 62 -4.04 -9.89 -12.05
CA LYS A 62 -3.57 -11.20 -11.73
C LYS A 62 -2.80 -11.75 -12.90
N LYS A 63 -1.66 -12.27 -12.61
CA LYS A 63 -0.90 -12.91 -13.65
C LYS A 63 -1.11 -14.38 -13.57
N GLY A 64 -1.63 -14.84 -14.56
CA GLY A 64 -1.76 -16.27 -14.72
C GLY A 64 -2.26 -16.98 -13.58
#